data_502c71b1d9594010d01a1f5d0e36fc7a
#
_entry.id   502c71b1d9594010d01a1f5d0e36fc7a
#
_cell.length_a   1.000
_cell.length_b   1.000
_cell.length_c   1.000
_cell.angle_alpha   90.00
_cell.angle_beta   90.00
_cell.angle_gamma   90.00
#
_symmetry.space_group_name_H-M   'P 1'
#
loop_
_entity.id
_entity.type
_entity.pdbx_description
1 polymer ?
#
loop_
_entity_poly.entity_id
_entity_poly.type
_entity_poly.pdbx_seq_one_letter_code
_entity_poly.pdbx_strand_id
1 'polypeptide(L)'
;MNNIRIASVQFQHVPNDKAANFAKMRSFIVRAAARQVELIVFPEMCITGYWHVRKLVKDELLALAEPVPEGDSTQELLALAAAHGMTIGAGLIELGADGEMYNSYVVALPDGRAVCHRKLHAFEHEFIHSGNRYTVFDLPQGGKAGVLICYDNNLIENARITALLGAEILLAPHQTGGCRSRSPRAMESARRVSSLRSSCSRLARKAMRSPCGDQAGWLSP
;
A
#
# COMPACT_ATOMS: atom_id res chain seq x y z
N MET A 1 14.78 15.95 6.89
CA MET A 1 14.91 14.48 6.73
C MET A 1 16.24 14.16 6.08
N ASN A 2 16.92 13.07 6.50
CA ASN A 2 18.09 12.55 5.81
C ASN A 2 17.68 11.87 4.49
N ASN A 3 18.64 11.62 3.59
CA ASN A 3 18.36 10.84 2.40
C ASN A 3 17.89 9.42 2.80
N ILE A 4 16.77 8.98 2.25
CA ILE A 4 16.19 7.66 2.49
C ILE A 4 15.99 6.95 1.16
N ARG A 5 16.37 5.68 1.09
CA ARG A 5 16.16 4.83 -0.09
C ARG A 5 14.85 4.08 0.01
N ILE A 6 13.92 4.39 -0.88
CA ILE A 6 12.56 3.84 -0.87
C ILE A 6 12.33 2.94 -2.07
N ALA A 7 11.62 1.83 -1.86
CA ALA A 7 11.06 0.98 -2.91
C ALA A 7 9.55 1.05 -2.91
N SER A 8 8.96 1.39 -4.06
CA SER A 8 7.52 1.23 -4.31
C SER A 8 7.31 -0.01 -5.17
N VAL A 9 6.53 -0.95 -4.66
CA VAL A 9 6.26 -2.23 -5.32
C VAL A 9 4.85 -2.25 -5.86
N GLN A 10 4.71 -2.68 -7.11
CA GLN A 10 3.43 -3.01 -7.72
C GLN A 10 3.46 -4.47 -8.14
N PHE A 11 2.52 -5.28 -7.63
CA PHE A 11 2.39 -6.67 -8.02
C PHE A 11 0.92 -7.10 -8.06
N GLN A 12 0.64 -8.18 -8.78
CA GLN A 12 -0.69 -8.77 -8.78
C GLN A 12 -0.80 -9.76 -7.63
N HIS A 13 -1.67 -9.44 -6.67
CA HIS A 13 -1.99 -10.32 -5.56
C HIS A 13 -2.84 -11.52 -6.03
N VAL A 14 -2.80 -12.60 -5.25
CA VAL A 14 -3.69 -13.75 -5.37
C VAL A 14 -4.88 -13.54 -4.43
N PRO A 15 -6.13 -13.57 -4.92
CA PRO A 15 -7.32 -13.44 -4.07
C PRO A 15 -7.36 -14.52 -2.98
N ASN A 16 -7.63 -14.13 -1.73
CA ASN A 16 -7.79 -15.01 -0.58
C ASN A 16 -6.58 -15.88 -0.24
N ASP A 17 -5.42 -15.65 -0.82
CA ASP A 17 -4.22 -16.44 -0.57
C ASP A 17 -3.12 -15.57 0.03
N LYS A 18 -3.19 -15.36 1.35
CA LYS A 18 -2.21 -14.59 2.11
C LYS A 18 -0.80 -15.18 1.97
N ALA A 19 -0.68 -16.51 2.00
CA ALA A 19 0.61 -17.20 1.92
C ALA A 19 1.31 -16.95 0.59
N ALA A 20 0.58 -17.07 -0.55
CA ALA A 20 1.11 -16.77 -1.87
C ALA A 20 1.48 -15.28 -2.01
N ASN A 21 0.68 -14.38 -1.42
CA ASN A 21 0.97 -12.95 -1.42
C ASN A 21 2.23 -12.63 -0.61
N PHE A 22 2.38 -13.20 0.59
CA PHE A 22 3.61 -13.09 1.37
C PHE A 22 4.84 -13.66 0.67
N ALA A 23 4.71 -14.80 -0.03
CA ALA A 23 5.81 -15.37 -0.81
C ALA A 23 6.32 -14.36 -1.87
N LYS A 24 5.41 -13.68 -2.58
CA LYS A 24 5.78 -12.60 -3.52
C LYS A 24 6.44 -11.43 -2.79
N MET A 25 5.84 -10.96 -1.69
CA MET A 25 6.37 -9.83 -0.91
C MET A 25 7.77 -10.13 -0.38
N ARG A 26 8.02 -11.33 0.14
CA ARG A 26 9.37 -11.76 0.60
C ARG A 26 10.40 -11.67 -0.53
N SER A 27 10.05 -12.06 -1.77
CA SER A 27 10.97 -11.96 -2.90
C SER A 27 11.36 -10.51 -3.21
N PHE A 28 10.43 -9.57 -3.10
CA PHE A 28 10.72 -8.15 -3.26
C PHE A 28 11.53 -7.59 -2.09
N ILE A 29 11.23 -7.99 -0.85
CA ILE A 29 11.96 -7.56 0.36
C ILE A 29 13.42 -7.97 0.28
N VAL A 30 13.73 -9.23 -0.09
CA VAL A 30 15.11 -9.70 -0.26
C VAL A 30 15.84 -8.88 -1.33
N ARG A 31 15.20 -8.60 -2.46
CA ARG A 31 15.78 -7.78 -3.53
C ARG A 31 15.98 -6.32 -3.10
N ALA A 32 15.10 -5.80 -2.27
CA ALA A 32 15.18 -4.48 -1.69
C ALA A 32 16.34 -4.38 -0.69
N ALA A 33 16.47 -5.35 0.19
CA ALA A 33 17.56 -5.43 1.16
C ALA A 33 18.94 -5.47 0.47
N ALA A 34 19.08 -6.26 -0.61
CA ALA A 34 20.31 -6.29 -1.43
C ALA A 34 20.66 -4.93 -2.06
N ARG A 35 19.71 -3.99 -2.14
CA ARG A 35 19.88 -2.63 -2.62
C ARG A 35 19.90 -1.57 -1.53
N GLN A 36 20.00 -2.01 -0.28
CA GLN A 36 20.02 -1.12 0.89
C GLN A 36 18.78 -0.20 0.96
N VAL A 37 17.62 -0.73 0.57
CA VAL A 37 16.35 -0.02 0.73
C VAL A 37 15.99 0.02 2.22
N GLU A 38 15.53 1.17 2.70
CA GLU A 38 15.21 1.42 4.09
C GLU A 38 13.70 1.43 4.36
N LEU A 39 12.91 1.72 3.31
CA LEU A 39 11.45 1.69 3.33
C LEU A 39 10.92 1.03 2.06
N ILE A 40 10.17 -0.06 2.21
CA ILE A 40 9.45 -0.69 1.11
C ILE A 40 7.95 -0.59 1.32
N VAL A 41 7.21 -0.21 0.27
CA VAL A 41 5.76 -0.06 0.30
C VAL A 41 5.10 -0.94 -0.75
N PHE A 42 4.11 -1.69 -0.30
CA PHE A 42 3.29 -2.60 -1.10
C PHE A 42 1.89 -2.02 -1.36
N PRO A 43 1.11 -2.56 -2.31
CA PRO A 43 -0.21 -2.02 -2.63
C PRO A 43 -1.24 -2.13 -1.50
N GLU A 44 -2.31 -1.35 -1.64
CA GLU A 44 -3.54 -1.45 -0.84
C GLU A 44 -4.08 -2.88 -0.85
N MET A 45 -4.48 -3.41 0.33
CA MET A 45 -5.06 -4.75 0.52
C MET A 45 -4.28 -5.89 -0.18
N CYS A 46 -2.98 -5.74 -0.36
CA CYS A 46 -2.17 -6.70 -1.11
C CYS A 46 -2.01 -8.05 -0.40
N ILE A 47 -2.21 -8.11 0.90
CA ILE A 47 -2.14 -9.35 1.69
C ILE A 47 -3.39 -10.20 1.46
N THR A 48 -4.57 -9.60 1.57
CA THR A 48 -5.86 -10.29 1.45
C THR A 48 -6.36 -10.38 0.01
N GLY A 49 -5.92 -9.45 -0.84
CA GLY A 49 -6.47 -9.21 -2.17
C GLY A 49 -7.58 -8.15 -2.15
N TYR A 50 -7.86 -7.52 -3.29
CA TYR A 50 -8.74 -6.35 -3.36
C TYR A 50 -10.04 -6.63 -4.16
N TRP A 51 -9.94 -7.00 -5.45
CA TRP A 51 -11.09 -6.95 -6.36
C TRP A 51 -12.19 -7.97 -6.07
N HIS A 52 -11.82 -9.11 -5.49
CA HIS A 52 -12.77 -10.18 -5.16
C HIS A 52 -13.60 -9.84 -3.93
N VAL A 53 -13.10 -8.97 -3.03
CA VAL A 53 -13.75 -8.56 -1.78
C VAL A 53 -15.19 -8.10 -2.00
N ARG A 54 -15.45 -7.39 -3.09
CA ARG A 54 -16.80 -6.91 -3.46
C ARG A 54 -17.83 -8.01 -3.68
N LYS A 55 -17.41 -9.26 -3.78
CA LYS A 55 -18.28 -10.40 -4.05
C LYS A 55 -18.40 -11.36 -2.88
N LEU A 56 -17.66 -11.10 -1.81
CA LEU A 56 -17.66 -11.94 -0.62
C LEU A 56 -18.89 -11.63 0.24
N VAL A 57 -19.38 -12.63 0.98
CA VAL A 57 -20.34 -12.42 2.05
C VAL A 57 -19.61 -12.07 3.35
N LYS A 58 -20.36 -11.59 4.35
CA LYS A 58 -19.79 -11.11 5.62
C LYS A 58 -18.85 -12.11 6.29
N ASP A 59 -19.25 -13.38 6.35
CA ASP A 59 -18.47 -14.43 7.01
C ASP A 59 -17.15 -14.73 6.28
N GLU A 60 -17.14 -14.64 4.95
CA GLU A 60 -15.92 -14.78 4.15
C GLU A 60 -14.97 -13.59 4.37
N LEU A 61 -15.50 -12.38 4.52
CA LEU A 61 -14.71 -11.19 4.87
C LEU A 61 -14.11 -11.32 6.27
N LEU A 62 -14.92 -11.76 7.25
CA LEU A 62 -14.46 -11.99 8.62
C LEU A 62 -13.35 -13.04 8.68
N ALA A 63 -13.44 -14.11 7.87
CA ALA A 63 -12.40 -15.14 7.78
C ALA A 63 -11.06 -14.60 7.23
N LEU A 64 -11.08 -13.50 6.47
CA LEU A 64 -9.89 -12.83 5.95
C LEU A 64 -9.34 -11.76 6.88
N ALA A 65 -10.22 -11.15 7.69
CA ALA A 65 -9.86 -10.05 8.57
C ALA A 65 -8.97 -10.52 9.73
N GLU A 66 -8.04 -9.67 10.13
CA GLU A 66 -7.14 -9.94 11.26
C GLU A 66 -7.07 -8.74 12.20
N PRO A 67 -6.93 -8.95 13.51
CA PRO A 67 -6.65 -7.86 14.44
C PRO A 67 -5.25 -7.28 14.16
N VAL A 68 -5.07 -6.00 14.44
CA VAL A 68 -3.79 -5.32 14.32
C VAL A 68 -3.46 -4.70 15.69
N PRO A 69 -2.28 -5.01 16.27
CA PRO A 69 -1.11 -5.70 15.67
C PRO A 69 -1.06 -7.22 15.86
N GLU A 70 -2.00 -7.86 16.54
CA GLU A 70 -1.90 -9.24 17.02
C GLU A 70 -2.01 -10.29 15.92
N GLY A 71 -2.60 -9.95 14.77
CA GLY A 71 -2.84 -10.89 13.66
C GLY A 71 -1.55 -11.37 12.99
N ASP A 72 -1.61 -12.61 12.48
CA ASP A 72 -0.46 -13.31 11.88
C ASP A 72 0.23 -12.49 10.78
N SER A 73 -0.55 -11.81 9.94
CA SER A 73 0.00 -10.97 8.86
C SER A 73 0.85 -9.81 9.40
N THR A 74 0.40 -9.17 10.48
CA THR A 74 1.17 -8.07 11.10
C THR A 74 2.41 -8.59 11.77
N GLN A 75 2.33 -9.73 12.47
CA GLN A 75 3.47 -10.36 13.12
C GLN A 75 4.53 -10.81 12.09
N GLU A 76 4.10 -11.33 10.94
CA GLU A 76 5.01 -11.65 9.85
C GLU A 76 5.69 -10.40 9.28
N LEU A 77 4.95 -9.29 9.08
CA LEU A 77 5.54 -8.03 8.62
C LEU A 77 6.58 -7.51 9.62
N LEU A 78 6.31 -7.57 10.93
CA LEU A 78 7.24 -7.16 11.98
C LEU A 78 8.50 -8.03 11.98
N ALA A 79 8.35 -9.35 11.85
CA ALA A 79 9.48 -10.26 11.77
C ALA A 79 10.37 -9.97 10.54
N LEU A 80 9.76 -9.72 9.38
CA LEU A 80 10.47 -9.34 8.15
C LEU A 80 11.15 -7.97 8.28
N ALA A 81 10.48 -6.99 8.89
CA ALA A 81 11.05 -5.66 9.13
C ALA A 81 12.29 -5.74 10.02
N ALA A 82 12.22 -6.48 11.12
CA ALA A 82 13.36 -6.69 12.03
C ALA A 82 14.50 -7.46 11.34
N ALA A 83 14.19 -8.55 10.63
CA ALA A 83 15.18 -9.39 9.96
C ALA A 83 15.99 -8.66 8.88
N HIS A 84 15.38 -7.68 8.21
CA HIS A 84 16.00 -6.93 7.13
C HIS A 84 16.40 -5.49 7.50
N GLY A 85 16.14 -5.05 8.73
CA GLY A 85 16.39 -3.67 9.18
C GLY A 85 15.62 -2.62 8.33
N MET A 86 14.44 -2.97 7.84
CA MET A 86 13.69 -2.22 6.84
C MET A 86 12.26 -1.92 7.30
N THR A 87 11.80 -0.71 7.11
CA THR A 87 10.37 -0.37 7.31
C THR A 87 9.55 -0.98 6.17
N ILE A 88 8.46 -1.69 6.48
CA ILE A 88 7.64 -2.40 5.50
C ILE A 88 6.18 -1.97 5.64
N GLY A 89 5.60 -1.42 4.57
CA GLY A 89 4.18 -1.06 4.51
C GLY A 89 3.38 -2.01 3.61
N ALA A 90 2.25 -2.54 4.12
CA ALA A 90 1.36 -3.43 3.37
C ALA A 90 -0.10 -3.30 3.81
N GLY A 91 -1.05 -3.54 2.88
CA GLY A 91 -2.48 -3.43 3.15
C GLY A 91 -3.16 -4.78 3.38
N LEU A 92 -4.15 -4.79 4.29
CA LEU A 92 -4.97 -5.94 4.65
C LEU A 92 -6.40 -5.53 5.04
N ILE A 93 -7.26 -6.50 5.32
CA ILE A 93 -8.53 -6.28 6.02
C ILE A 93 -8.26 -6.42 7.51
N GLU A 94 -8.48 -5.34 8.27
CA GLU A 94 -8.38 -5.33 9.73
C GLU A 94 -9.73 -5.70 10.34
N LEU A 95 -9.70 -6.51 11.41
CA LEU A 95 -10.79 -6.66 12.35
C LEU A 95 -10.53 -5.73 13.54
N GLY A 96 -11.32 -4.69 13.67
CA GLY A 96 -11.20 -3.74 14.76
C GLY A 96 -11.67 -4.33 16.10
N ALA A 97 -11.21 -3.76 17.20
CA ALA A 97 -11.67 -4.12 18.55
C ALA A 97 -13.16 -3.84 18.79
N ASP A 98 -13.78 -3.03 17.95
CA ASP A 98 -15.21 -2.75 17.89
C ASP A 98 -16.01 -3.84 17.14
N GLY A 99 -15.34 -4.85 16.59
CA GLY A 99 -15.93 -5.92 15.79
C GLY A 99 -16.20 -5.54 14.33
N GLU A 100 -15.84 -4.32 13.92
CA GLU A 100 -16.00 -3.84 12.55
C GLU A 100 -14.76 -4.13 11.70
N MET A 101 -14.94 -4.23 10.39
CA MET A 101 -13.86 -4.47 9.45
C MET A 101 -13.41 -3.18 8.75
N TYR A 102 -12.11 -3.06 8.51
CA TYR A 102 -11.50 -1.88 7.89
C TYR A 102 -10.53 -2.27 6.78
N ASN A 103 -10.49 -1.43 5.74
CA ASN A 103 -9.36 -1.44 4.80
C ASN A 103 -8.21 -0.68 5.47
N SER A 104 -7.19 -1.42 5.91
CA SER A 104 -6.11 -0.88 6.71
C SER A 104 -4.75 -1.09 6.06
N TYR A 105 -3.86 -0.15 6.33
CA TYR A 105 -2.47 -0.20 5.92
C TYR A 105 -1.57 -0.26 7.15
N VAL A 106 -0.84 -1.35 7.27
CA VAL A 106 0.09 -1.59 8.36
C VAL A 106 1.49 -1.19 7.90
N VAL A 107 2.19 -0.43 8.73
CA VAL A 107 3.61 -0.12 8.56
C VAL A 107 4.36 -0.75 9.73
N ALA A 108 5.10 -1.81 9.43
CA ALA A 108 5.97 -2.50 10.38
C ALA A 108 7.36 -1.84 10.37
N LEU A 109 7.82 -1.39 11.53
CA LEU A 109 9.12 -0.78 11.70
C LEU A 109 10.14 -1.80 12.24
N PRO A 110 11.43 -1.66 11.90
CA PRO A 110 12.47 -2.61 12.32
C PRO A 110 12.71 -2.63 13.84
N ASP A 111 12.22 -1.63 14.58
CA ASP A 111 12.28 -1.57 16.04
C ASP A 111 11.12 -2.29 16.75
N GLY A 112 10.28 -3.02 16.01
CA GLY A 112 9.16 -3.79 16.53
C GLY A 112 7.84 -3.00 16.66
N ARG A 113 7.81 -1.71 16.32
CA ARG A 113 6.54 -0.95 16.29
C ARG A 113 5.73 -1.26 15.04
N ALA A 114 4.42 -1.38 15.20
CA ALA A 114 3.46 -1.41 14.11
C ALA A 114 2.61 -0.14 14.13
N VAL A 115 2.47 0.51 12.98
CA VAL A 115 1.57 1.64 12.79
C VAL A 115 0.44 1.18 11.88
N CYS A 116 -0.81 1.41 12.29
CA CYS A 116 -1.99 1.08 11.51
C CYS A 116 -2.74 2.34 11.09
N HIS A 117 -3.08 2.43 9.82
CA HIS A 117 -3.95 3.47 9.27
C HIS A 117 -5.15 2.82 8.60
N ARG A 118 -6.35 3.20 9.04
CA ARG A 118 -7.63 2.81 8.43
C ARG A 118 -7.99 3.80 7.33
N LYS A 119 -8.38 3.32 6.17
CA LYS A 119 -8.83 4.14 5.04
C LYS A 119 -9.93 5.08 5.47
N LEU A 120 -9.77 6.39 5.19
CA LEU A 120 -10.71 7.43 5.61
C LEU A 120 -12.02 7.38 4.79
N HIS A 121 -11.95 6.97 3.54
CA HIS A 121 -13.09 6.91 2.63
C HIS A 121 -13.19 5.50 2.00
N ALA A 122 -13.58 4.53 2.83
CA ALA A 122 -13.79 3.15 2.38
C ALA A 122 -15.07 3.03 1.55
N PHE A 123 -15.01 2.23 0.47
CA PHE A 123 -16.14 1.94 -0.42
C PHE A 123 -16.03 0.55 -1.07
N GLU A 124 -15.12 -0.27 -0.54
CA GLU A 124 -14.82 -1.59 -1.12
C GLU A 124 -15.97 -2.55 -0.92
N HIS A 125 -16.62 -2.49 0.25
CA HIS A 125 -17.73 -3.35 0.62
C HIS A 125 -18.60 -2.69 1.71
N GLU A 126 -19.90 -3.04 1.78
CA GLU A 126 -20.81 -2.52 2.80
C GLU A 126 -20.41 -2.82 4.25
N PHE A 127 -19.65 -3.90 4.49
CA PHE A 127 -19.12 -4.29 5.79
C PHE A 127 -17.69 -3.79 6.05
N ILE A 128 -17.13 -2.98 5.17
CA ILE A 128 -15.82 -2.34 5.37
C ILE A 128 -16.05 -0.87 5.72
N HIS A 129 -15.73 -0.52 6.96
CA HIS A 129 -15.98 0.80 7.52
C HIS A 129 -14.84 1.77 7.26
N SER A 130 -15.14 3.07 7.27
CA SER A 130 -14.15 4.13 7.17
C SER A 130 -13.45 4.39 8.49
N GLY A 131 -12.16 4.69 8.43
CA GLY A 131 -11.39 5.23 9.55
C GLY A 131 -11.79 6.68 9.86
N ASN A 132 -11.34 7.17 11.01
CA ASN A 132 -11.73 8.48 11.52
C ASN A 132 -10.54 9.36 11.96
N ARG A 133 -9.30 8.97 11.61
CA ARG A 133 -8.10 9.73 12.00
C ARG A 133 -7.01 9.70 10.95
N TYR A 134 -6.26 10.77 10.85
CA TYR A 134 -5.02 10.83 10.10
C TYR A 134 -3.89 10.16 10.87
N THR A 135 -2.99 9.51 10.16
CA THR A 135 -1.86 8.79 10.74
C THR A 135 -0.56 9.39 10.23
N VAL A 136 0.25 9.91 11.16
CA VAL A 136 1.62 10.39 10.92
C VAL A 136 2.52 9.76 11.98
N PHE A 137 3.69 9.28 11.60
CA PHE A 137 4.62 8.57 12.48
C PHE A 137 6.07 8.88 12.14
N ASP A 138 6.96 8.66 13.13
CA ASP A 138 8.39 8.88 12.98
C ASP A 138 9.05 7.68 12.28
N LEU A 139 9.88 7.98 11.28
CA LEU A 139 10.73 6.99 10.60
C LEU A 139 12.03 6.77 11.37
N PRO A 140 12.59 5.55 11.38
CA PRO A 140 13.88 5.26 12.03
C PRO A 140 15.04 6.11 11.49
N GLN A 141 14.97 6.52 10.21
CA GLN A 141 15.98 7.35 9.55
C GLN A 141 15.84 8.85 9.86
N GLY A 142 14.87 9.21 10.65
CA GLY A 142 14.49 10.59 10.94
C GLY A 142 13.48 11.14 9.94
N GLY A 143 12.71 12.12 10.39
CA GLY A 143 11.56 12.66 9.65
C GLY A 143 10.27 11.85 9.89
N LYS A 144 9.18 12.30 9.29
CA LYS A 144 7.84 11.74 9.50
C LYS A 144 7.22 11.26 8.20
N ALA A 145 6.55 10.10 8.26
CA ALA A 145 5.71 9.61 7.18
C ALA A 145 4.23 9.67 7.57
N GLY A 146 3.37 9.92 6.58
CA GLY A 146 1.93 9.79 6.70
C GLY A 146 1.40 8.72 5.75
N VAL A 147 0.18 8.23 6.00
CA VAL A 147 -0.49 7.25 5.13
C VAL A 147 -1.83 7.79 4.66
N LEU A 148 -2.10 7.65 3.36
CA LEU A 148 -3.43 7.87 2.76
C LEU A 148 -3.69 6.77 1.74
N ILE A 149 -4.79 6.03 1.90
CA ILE A 149 -5.07 4.83 1.09
C ILE A 149 -5.92 5.20 -0.13
N CYS A 150 -5.38 5.00 -1.33
CA CYS A 150 -6.09 5.02 -2.60
C CYS A 150 -6.98 6.27 -2.78
N TYR A 151 -8.31 6.13 -2.65
CA TYR A 151 -9.27 7.23 -2.83
C TYR A 151 -9.05 8.42 -1.89
N ASP A 152 -8.50 8.18 -0.70
CA ASP A 152 -8.15 9.25 0.25
C ASP A 152 -7.26 10.32 -0.39
N ASN A 153 -6.42 9.95 -1.37
CA ASN A 153 -5.54 10.86 -2.09
C ASN A 153 -6.26 11.74 -3.13
N ASN A 154 -7.53 11.45 -3.43
CA ASN A 154 -8.33 12.28 -4.34
C ASN A 154 -8.88 13.55 -3.67
N LEU A 155 -8.86 13.60 -2.34
CA LEU A 155 -9.27 14.74 -1.55
C LEU A 155 -8.03 15.51 -1.12
N ILE A 156 -7.86 16.72 -1.67
CA ILE A 156 -6.68 17.55 -1.42
C ILE A 156 -6.52 17.90 0.06
N GLU A 157 -7.64 17.99 0.78
CA GLU A 157 -7.69 18.23 2.23
C GLU A 157 -6.93 17.17 3.00
N ASN A 158 -7.04 15.90 2.62
CA ASN A 158 -6.38 14.79 3.29
C ASN A 158 -4.85 14.91 3.19
N ALA A 159 -4.33 15.17 1.99
CA ALA A 159 -2.90 15.39 1.79
C ALA A 159 -2.41 16.63 2.55
N ARG A 160 -3.18 17.73 2.51
CA ARG A 160 -2.86 18.95 3.22
C ARG A 160 -2.83 18.76 4.73
N ILE A 161 -3.84 18.09 5.32
CA ILE A 161 -3.90 17.83 6.76
C ILE A 161 -2.73 16.96 7.17
N THR A 162 -2.45 15.88 6.41
CA THR A 162 -1.33 14.98 6.69
C THR A 162 0.01 15.72 6.69
N ALA A 163 0.23 16.63 5.73
CA ALA A 163 1.42 17.48 5.69
C ALA A 163 1.48 18.47 6.88
N LEU A 164 0.35 19.08 7.25
CA LEU A 164 0.28 20.00 8.41
C LEU A 164 0.54 19.28 9.74
N LEU A 165 0.22 17.99 9.82
CA LEU A 165 0.57 17.12 10.96
C LEU A 165 2.07 16.76 10.98
N GLY A 166 2.84 17.19 9.98
CA GLY A 166 4.29 17.08 9.93
C GLY A 166 4.81 15.94 9.05
N ALA A 167 3.98 15.30 8.23
CA ALA A 167 4.47 14.29 7.29
C ALA A 167 5.34 14.94 6.21
N GLU A 168 6.55 14.41 6.03
CA GLU A 168 7.52 14.78 4.99
C GLU A 168 7.46 13.81 3.80
N ILE A 169 7.00 12.57 4.06
CA ILE A 169 6.72 11.53 3.06
C ILE A 169 5.26 11.10 3.19
N LEU A 170 4.57 10.94 2.06
CA LEU A 170 3.24 10.37 2.01
C LEU A 170 3.30 8.99 1.37
N LEU A 171 2.94 7.97 2.15
CA LEU A 171 2.70 6.61 1.66
C LEU A 171 1.29 6.57 1.09
N ALA A 172 1.18 6.38 -0.22
CA ALA A 172 -0.08 6.40 -0.95
C ALA A 172 -0.34 5.04 -1.64
N PRO A 173 -0.60 3.97 -0.87
CA PRO A 173 -0.89 2.67 -1.46
C PRO A 173 -2.19 2.71 -2.26
N HIS A 174 -2.13 2.12 -3.46
CA HIS A 174 -3.26 2.03 -4.37
C HIS A 174 -3.46 0.60 -4.88
N GLN A 175 -4.72 0.27 -5.16
CA GLN A 175 -5.09 -0.88 -5.97
C GLN A 175 -5.97 -0.41 -7.11
N THR A 176 -5.38 -0.02 -8.21
CA THR A 176 -6.11 0.35 -9.43
C THR A 176 -6.36 -0.88 -10.30
N GLY A 177 -7.56 -0.94 -10.91
CA GLY A 177 -7.85 -1.95 -11.93
C GLY A 177 -6.82 -1.85 -13.04
N GLY A 178 -6.13 -2.95 -13.32
CA GLY A 178 -5.27 -3.02 -14.48
C GLY A 178 -6.06 -2.65 -15.73
N CYS A 179 -5.43 -1.98 -16.67
CA CYS A 179 -6.01 -1.56 -17.95
C CYS A 179 -6.31 -2.78 -18.83
N ARG A 180 -7.20 -3.68 -18.35
CA ARG A 180 -7.72 -4.82 -19.12
C ARG A 180 -9.00 -4.48 -19.87
N SER A 181 -9.39 -3.22 -19.90
CA SER A 181 -10.48 -2.81 -20.78
C SER A 181 -10.00 -2.92 -22.22
N ARG A 182 -10.47 -3.96 -22.92
CA ARG A 182 -10.41 -4.06 -24.40
C ARG A 182 -11.32 -3.03 -25.07
N SER A 183 -11.93 -2.12 -24.31
CA SER A 183 -12.74 -1.04 -24.84
C SER A 183 -11.85 -0.05 -25.58
N PRO A 184 -12.12 0.28 -26.85
CA PRO A 184 -11.39 1.31 -27.59
C PRO A 184 -11.35 2.65 -26.85
N ARG A 185 -12.42 3.02 -26.11
CA ARG A 185 -12.48 4.25 -25.30
C ARG A 185 -11.51 4.25 -24.13
N ALA A 186 -11.28 3.10 -23.45
CA ALA A 186 -10.33 3.02 -22.35
C ALA A 186 -8.88 3.07 -22.86
N MET A 187 -8.60 2.53 -24.04
CA MET A 187 -7.31 2.66 -24.70
C MET A 187 -7.04 4.09 -25.16
N GLU A 188 -8.06 4.82 -25.59
CA GLU A 188 -7.95 6.21 -26.01
C GLU A 188 -7.72 7.15 -24.80
N SER A 189 -8.40 6.92 -23.67
CA SER A 189 -8.15 7.68 -22.44
C SER A 189 -6.75 7.44 -21.89
N ALA A 190 -6.26 6.19 -21.92
CA ALA A 190 -4.89 5.86 -21.53
C ALA A 190 -3.84 6.52 -22.46
N ARG A 191 -4.11 6.59 -23.76
CA ARG A 191 -3.28 7.32 -24.74
C ARG A 191 -3.29 8.83 -24.50
N ARG A 192 -4.44 9.44 -24.19
CA ARG A 192 -4.54 10.87 -23.88
C ARG A 192 -3.77 11.23 -22.60
N VAL A 193 -3.87 10.42 -21.55
CA VAL A 193 -3.09 10.60 -20.31
C VAL A 193 -1.58 10.47 -20.60
N SER A 194 -1.16 9.55 -21.45
CA SER A 194 0.24 9.41 -21.83
C SER A 194 0.76 10.60 -22.67
N SER A 195 -0.09 11.19 -23.53
CA SER A 195 0.28 12.34 -24.33
C SER A 195 0.37 13.64 -23.53
N LEU A 196 -0.47 13.84 -22.51
CA LEU A 196 -0.39 14.98 -21.60
C LEU A 196 0.82 14.89 -20.67
N ARG A 197 1.34 13.69 -20.38
CA ARG A 197 2.55 13.47 -19.57
C ARG A 197 3.86 13.61 -20.34
N SER A 198 3.82 13.75 -21.65
CA SER A 198 5.04 13.95 -22.46
C SER A 198 5.72 15.30 -22.22
N SER A 199 5.04 16.24 -21.54
CA SER A 199 5.56 17.56 -21.19
C SER A 199 6.14 17.65 -19.78
N CYS A 200 5.98 16.63 -18.92
CA CYS A 200 6.49 16.61 -17.55
C CYS A 200 7.47 15.46 -17.33
N SER A 201 8.75 15.79 -17.36
CA SER A 201 9.95 15.08 -16.88
C SER A 201 10.22 13.64 -17.35
N ARG A 202 11.44 13.45 -17.89
CA ARG A 202 12.00 12.18 -18.41
C ARG A 202 12.09 11.05 -17.36
N LEU A 203 11.91 11.31 -16.08
CA LEU A 203 12.02 10.36 -14.99
C LEU A 203 10.78 9.45 -14.82
N ALA A 204 9.60 9.93 -15.19
CA ALA A 204 8.36 9.14 -15.10
C ALA A 204 8.20 8.11 -16.24
N ARG A 205 9.02 8.15 -17.30
CA ARG A 205 8.81 7.34 -18.50
C ARG A 205 9.24 5.88 -18.39
N LYS A 206 10.02 5.51 -17.38
CA LYS A 206 10.56 4.15 -17.26
C LYS A 206 9.71 3.19 -16.45
N ALA A 207 8.75 3.72 -15.67
CA ALA A 207 7.87 2.93 -14.79
C ALA A 207 6.56 2.45 -15.45
N MET A 208 6.21 2.92 -16.67
CA MET A 208 4.89 2.71 -17.28
C MET A 208 4.89 1.81 -18.52
N ARG A 209 5.98 1.14 -18.87
CA ARG A 209 6.02 0.23 -20.02
C ARG A 209 6.33 -1.19 -19.58
N SER A 210 5.30 -1.90 -19.08
CA SER A 210 5.24 -3.36 -19.13
C SER A 210 3.81 -3.85 -18.95
N PRO A 211 3.40 -4.90 -19.65
CA PRO A 211 2.14 -5.57 -19.36
C PRO A 211 2.21 -6.21 -17.97
N CYS A 212 1.07 -6.26 -17.27
CA CYS A 212 0.87 -6.80 -15.91
C CYS A 212 1.85 -7.93 -15.53
N GLY A 213 3.02 -7.56 -15.09
CA GLY A 213 4.01 -8.40 -14.43
C GLY A 213 4.47 -7.70 -13.17
N ASP A 214 4.93 -8.46 -12.20
CA ASP A 214 5.43 -7.94 -10.94
C ASP A 214 6.54 -6.89 -11.19
N GLN A 215 6.28 -5.64 -10.85
CA GLN A 215 7.26 -4.56 -11.02
C GLN A 215 7.55 -3.87 -9.69
N ALA A 216 8.83 -3.75 -9.40
CA ALA A 216 9.34 -2.89 -8.34
C ALA A 216 9.95 -1.65 -8.98
N GLY A 217 9.44 -0.48 -8.63
CA GLY A 217 10.06 0.79 -8.98
C GLY A 217 11.03 1.21 -7.87
N TRP A 218 12.29 1.48 -8.25
CA TRP A 218 13.32 1.94 -7.33
C TRP A 218 13.51 3.43 -7.52
N LEU A 219 13.26 4.21 -6.47
CA LEU A 219 13.59 5.63 -6.44
C LEU A 219 14.91 5.78 -5.68
N SER A 220 15.93 6.27 -6.37
CA SER A 220 17.19 6.71 -5.75
C SER A 220 17.12 8.20 -5.46
N PRO A 221 17.85 8.71 -4.43
CA PRO A 221 17.89 10.13 -4.08
C PRO A 221 18.43 11.01 -5.21
#